data_22ddacba90481728dfac997d53cc7bf9
#
_entry.id   22ddacba90481728dfac997d53cc7bf9
#
_cell.length_a   1.000
_cell.length_b   1.000
_cell.length_c   1.000
_cell.angle_alpha   90.00
_cell.angle_beta   90.00
_cell.angle_gamma   90.00
#
_symmetry.space_group_name_H-M   'P 1'
#
loop_
_entity.id
_entity.type
_entity.pdbx_description
1 polymer ?
#
loop_
_entity_poly.entity_id
_entity_poly.type
_entity_poly.pdbx_seq_one_letter_code
_entity_poly.pdbx_strand_id
1 'polypeptide(L)'
;MINCVNESTLSWCNDKGENMTLTHQISRRLALALVASASLFSSVSIAAADKIKVAAIYTLPVEQQWISRIHKALNSAADRGDIEYTFSENVANTDYERVMREYAEQGQQLIVGEVFGLERAARKVAKDYQDTAFLMGSSFGGVGPNFSVFDNWIHEPSYLSGMIAGAMTKSNKIGMVGGYAIPEVNRLMHAFMDGARDVNPDVKFMVNFIDSWYDPPKAKESAFAMMDAGADIMYAERFGVSDAAVERGIKAIGNVIDTSGDYPGTILASALWHMEATIDKAISNVVSGNFEASDYGQYSFMAYGGGSLVMDESLVPADVASSVKAKQQEILDGLFRVNVNDARPQSDG
;
A
#
# COMPACT_ATOMS: atom_id res chain seq x y z
N MET A 1 31.23 -58.21 -5.45
CA MET A 1 30.23 -57.39 -4.77
C MET A 1 28.88 -57.72 -5.42
N ILE A 2 28.07 -58.52 -4.74
CA ILE A 2 26.70 -58.89 -5.20
C ILE A 2 25.75 -58.39 -4.13
N ASN A 3 24.91 -57.46 -4.48
CA ASN A 3 23.82 -56.98 -3.63
C ASN A 3 22.67 -57.99 -3.61
N CYS A 4 22.31 -58.44 -2.40
CA CYS A 4 21.04 -59.04 -2.13
C CYS A 4 20.31 -58.22 -1.07
N VAL A 5 19.26 -57.48 -1.52
CA VAL A 5 18.32 -56.79 -0.64
C VAL A 5 17.11 -57.72 -0.44
N ASN A 6 16.80 -58.03 0.82
CA ASN A 6 15.48 -58.61 1.16
C ASN A 6 14.99 -57.95 2.47
N GLU A 7 13.76 -57.47 2.44
CA GLU A 7 13.16 -56.44 3.32
C GLU A 7 12.74 -56.88 4.71
N SER A 8 13.25 -57.92 5.28
CA SER A 8 12.73 -58.36 6.60
C SER A 8 13.74 -58.81 7.67
N THR A 9 15.06 -58.79 7.41
CA THR A 9 16.05 -59.09 8.45
C THR A 9 17.38 -58.45 8.16
N LEU A 10 17.91 -57.70 9.12
CA LEU A 10 19.28 -57.20 9.12
C LEU A 10 20.24 -58.32 9.57
N SER A 11 21.06 -58.84 8.66
CA SER A 11 22.15 -59.76 8.97
C SER A 11 23.50 -59.13 8.64
N TRP A 12 24.45 -59.29 9.55
CA TRP A 12 25.83 -58.85 9.38
C TRP A 12 26.71 -60.10 9.28
N CYS A 13 27.66 -60.10 8.36
CA CYS A 13 28.68 -61.14 8.30
C CYS A 13 30.01 -60.63 8.85
N ASN A 14 30.71 -61.46 9.63
CA ASN A 14 32.09 -61.16 10.07
C ASN A 14 33.13 -61.68 9.04
N ASP A 15 34.38 -61.27 9.18
CA ASP A 15 35.46 -61.63 8.24
C ASP A 15 35.78 -63.12 8.12
N LYS A 16 35.02 -64.01 8.76
CA LYS A 16 35.15 -65.47 8.69
C LYS A 16 33.93 -66.16 8.10
N GLY A 17 32.92 -65.43 7.60
CA GLY A 17 31.80 -65.98 6.86
C GLY A 17 30.73 -66.72 7.73
N GLU A 18 30.68 -66.52 9.04
CA GLU A 18 29.73 -67.16 9.92
C GLU A 18 28.51 -66.26 10.18
N ASN A 19 27.27 -66.81 10.00
CA ASN A 19 26.01 -66.11 10.29
C ASN A 19 25.70 -66.10 11.80
N MET A 20 25.65 -64.96 12.44
CA MET A 20 25.13 -64.79 13.79
C MET A 20 23.69 -64.24 13.76
N THR A 21 22.76 -65.07 14.24
CA THR A 21 21.36 -64.64 14.49
C THR A 21 21.22 -64.27 15.98
N LEU A 22 20.89 -63.03 16.26
CA LEU A 22 20.56 -62.57 17.61
C LEU A 22 19.04 -62.64 17.79
N THR A 23 18.57 -63.68 18.54
CA THR A 23 17.17 -63.75 18.99
C THR A 23 17.02 -62.95 20.28
N HIS A 24 16.42 -61.77 20.20
CA HIS A 24 16.02 -60.99 21.38
C HIS A 24 14.66 -61.50 21.88
N GLN A 25 14.67 -62.26 22.97
CA GLN A 25 13.50 -62.44 23.83
C GLN A 25 13.25 -61.13 24.61
N ILE A 26 12.36 -60.30 24.13
CA ILE A 26 11.81 -59.15 24.86
C ILE A 26 10.80 -59.72 25.85
N SER A 27 11.19 -59.67 27.16
CA SER A 27 10.31 -60.11 28.24
C SER A 27 9.05 -59.22 28.32
N ARG A 28 7.87 -59.83 28.50
CA ARG A 28 6.55 -59.20 28.63
C ARG A 28 6.41 -58.09 29.68
N ARG A 29 7.48 -57.81 30.47
CA ARG A 29 7.49 -56.78 31.51
C ARG A 29 7.93 -55.38 31.03
N LEU A 30 8.54 -55.23 29.84
CA LEU A 30 8.89 -53.94 29.26
C LEU A 30 7.79 -53.33 28.34
N ALA A 31 6.85 -54.18 27.91
CA ALA A 31 5.74 -53.71 27.05
C ALA A 31 4.66 -52.90 27.81
N LEU A 32 4.58 -53.02 29.13
CA LEU A 32 3.60 -52.30 29.96
C LEU A 32 4.09 -50.90 30.42
N ALA A 33 5.38 -50.63 30.32
CA ALA A 33 5.93 -49.30 30.68
C ALA A 33 5.93 -48.29 29.52
N LEU A 34 5.76 -48.74 28.27
CA LEU A 34 5.73 -47.88 27.08
C LEU A 34 4.30 -47.37 26.71
N VAL A 35 3.27 -47.97 27.31
CA VAL A 35 1.86 -47.55 27.07
C VAL A 35 1.43 -46.45 28.05
N ALA A 36 2.13 -46.26 29.17
CA ALA A 36 1.80 -45.22 30.15
C ALA A 36 2.46 -43.85 29.89
N SER A 37 3.39 -43.76 28.93
CA SER A 37 4.05 -42.48 28.55
C SER A 37 3.48 -41.84 27.31
N ALA A 38 2.48 -42.44 26.65
CA ALA A 38 1.83 -41.87 25.42
C ALA A 38 0.61 -40.99 25.71
N SER A 39 0.25 -40.73 26.97
CA SER A 39 -0.96 -39.99 27.33
C SER A 39 -0.71 -38.58 27.90
N LEU A 40 0.49 -38.04 27.73
CA LEU A 40 0.85 -36.68 28.15
C LEU A 40 1.26 -35.79 26.96
N PHE A 41 0.84 -36.11 25.75
CA PHE A 41 0.69 -35.05 24.72
C PHE A 41 -0.58 -34.29 25.07
N SER A 42 -0.51 -33.42 26.08
CA SER A 42 -1.42 -32.30 26.20
C SER A 42 -1.44 -31.63 24.84
N SER A 43 -2.57 -31.75 24.13
CA SER A 43 -2.87 -30.87 23.01
C SER A 43 -2.71 -29.44 23.56
N VAL A 44 -1.57 -28.83 23.29
CA VAL A 44 -1.43 -27.39 23.35
C VAL A 44 -2.43 -26.90 22.29
N SER A 45 -3.68 -26.64 22.71
CA SER A 45 -4.55 -25.81 21.94
C SER A 45 -3.76 -24.51 21.78
N ILE A 46 -3.20 -24.29 20.59
CA ILE A 46 -2.82 -22.94 20.18
C ILE A 46 -4.14 -22.19 20.27
N ALA A 47 -4.36 -21.49 21.39
CA ALA A 47 -5.45 -20.51 21.46
C ALA A 47 -5.23 -19.62 20.24
N ALA A 48 -6.17 -19.61 19.30
CA ALA A 48 -6.18 -18.61 18.27
C ALA A 48 -6.05 -17.28 18.99
N ALA A 49 -5.01 -16.51 18.72
CA ALA A 49 -4.87 -15.19 19.31
C ALA A 49 -6.17 -14.45 19.02
N ASP A 50 -6.78 -13.88 20.06
CA ASP A 50 -8.01 -13.12 19.90
C ASP A 50 -7.75 -12.04 18.86
N LYS A 51 -8.58 -12.00 17.82
CA LYS A 51 -8.49 -11.00 16.76
C LYS A 51 -8.65 -9.63 17.37
N ILE A 52 -7.78 -8.71 16.99
CA ILE A 52 -7.94 -7.33 17.42
C ILE A 52 -9.12 -6.68 16.69
N LYS A 53 -9.84 -5.81 17.38
CA LYS A 53 -10.94 -5.03 16.81
C LYS A 53 -10.39 -3.76 16.18
N VAL A 54 -10.68 -3.58 14.90
CA VAL A 54 -10.23 -2.43 14.12
C VAL A 54 -11.42 -1.73 13.49
N ALA A 55 -11.50 -0.42 13.68
CA ALA A 55 -12.48 0.42 13.00
C ALA A 55 -11.79 1.37 12.01
N ALA A 56 -12.51 1.74 10.93
CA ALA A 56 -12.09 2.84 10.08
C ALA A 56 -13.15 3.91 9.95
N ILE A 57 -12.71 5.17 9.80
CA ILE A 57 -13.59 6.34 9.65
C ILE A 57 -13.18 7.07 8.39
N TYR A 58 -14.09 7.14 7.43
CA TYR A 58 -13.89 7.76 6.12
C TYR A 58 -14.85 8.92 5.93
N THR A 59 -14.33 10.06 5.49
CA THR A 59 -15.13 11.25 5.19
C THR A 59 -15.82 11.18 3.83
N LEU A 60 -15.37 10.26 2.97
CA LEU A 60 -15.88 10.03 1.62
C LEU A 60 -16.24 8.54 1.42
N PRO A 61 -16.86 8.17 0.28
CA PRO A 61 -17.15 6.77 -0.04
C PRO A 61 -15.87 5.93 -0.16
N VAL A 62 -15.97 4.64 0.13
CA VAL A 62 -14.85 3.69 0.05
C VAL A 62 -14.31 3.48 -1.36
N GLU A 63 -15.06 3.85 -2.39
CA GLU A 63 -14.64 3.83 -3.81
C GLU A 63 -13.69 4.97 -4.17
N GLN A 64 -13.63 6.03 -3.34
CA GLN A 64 -12.68 7.12 -3.59
C GLN A 64 -11.25 6.56 -3.59
N GLN A 65 -10.45 6.94 -4.59
CA GLN A 65 -9.17 6.27 -4.90
C GLN A 65 -8.22 6.15 -3.70
N TRP A 66 -8.05 7.19 -2.89
CA TRP A 66 -7.17 7.20 -1.72
C TRP A 66 -7.75 6.32 -0.59
N ILE A 67 -9.03 6.47 -0.26
CA ILE A 67 -9.74 5.71 0.76
C ILE A 67 -9.80 4.22 0.41
N SER A 68 -10.02 3.90 -0.87
CA SER A 68 -10.09 2.52 -1.36
C SER A 68 -8.85 1.70 -1.02
N ARG A 69 -7.68 2.34 -0.92
CA ARG A 69 -6.42 1.65 -0.58
C ARG A 69 -6.38 1.22 0.88
N ILE A 70 -6.86 2.09 1.78
CA ILE A 70 -6.96 1.79 3.22
C ILE A 70 -8.00 0.69 3.43
N HIS A 71 -9.18 0.86 2.84
CA HIS A 71 -10.29 -0.09 2.94
C HIS A 71 -9.89 -1.47 2.43
N LYS A 72 -9.22 -1.54 1.28
CA LYS A 72 -8.70 -2.80 0.72
C LYS A 72 -7.69 -3.48 1.66
N ALA A 73 -6.74 -2.73 2.22
CA ALA A 73 -5.72 -3.29 3.11
C ALA A 73 -6.35 -3.85 4.40
N LEU A 74 -7.34 -3.15 4.98
CA LEU A 74 -8.06 -3.61 6.17
C LEU A 74 -8.93 -4.84 5.86
N ASN A 75 -9.62 -4.89 4.72
CA ASN A 75 -10.33 -6.09 4.28
C ASN A 75 -9.38 -7.27 4.09
N SER A 76 -8.22 -7.06 3.47
CA SER A 76 -7.22 -8.12 3.29
C SER A 76 -6.75 -8.68 4.64
N ALA A 77 -6.55 -7.84 5.65
CA ALA A 77 -6.20 -8.28 7.00
C ALA A 77 -7.37 -9.04 7.68
N ALA A 78 -8.60 -8.60 7.46
CA ALA A 78 -9.80 -9.29 7.97
C ALA A 78 -9.99 -10.67 7.30
N ASP A 79 -9.80 -10.75 5.98
CA ASP A 79 -9.91 -12.00 5.21
C ASP A 79 -8.84 -13.03 5.62
N ARG A 80 -7.64 -12.58 5.98
CA ARG A 80 -6.61 -13.45 6.59
C ARG A 80 -6.95 -13.89 8.00
N GLY A 81 -7.93 -13.25 8.64
CA GLY A 81 -8.35 -13.55 10.00
C GLY A 81 -7.55 -12.85 11.10
N ASP A 82 -6.75 -11.82 10.74
CA ASP A 82 -5.89 -11.08 11.68
C ASP A 82 -6.71 -10.11 12.55
N ILE A 83 -7.81 -9.57 12.03
CA ILE A 83 -8.62 -8.54 12.69
C ILE A 83 -10.13 -8.80 12.55
N GLU A 84 -10.91 -8.17 13.44
CA GLU A 84 -12.34 -7.91 13.25
C GLU A 84 -12.48 -6.47 12.75
N TYR A 85 -12.93 -6.31 11.50
CA TYR A 85 -12.97 -5.02 10.83
C TYR A 85 -14.39 -4.47 10.72
N THR A 86 -14.56 -3.21 11.07
CA THR A 86 -15.78 -2.41 10.84
C THR A 86 -15.41 -1.02 10.33
N PHE A 87 -16.35 -0.32 9.69
CA PHE A 87 -16.09 1.04 9.21
C PHE A 87 -17.35 1.89 9.14
N SER A 88 -17.14 3.21 9.07
CA SER A 88 -18.13 4.22 8.71
C SER A 88 -17.59 5.04 7.56
N GLU A 89 -18.39 5.24 6.53
CA GLU A 89 -18.06 6.09 5.38
C GLU A 89 -19.02 7.27 5.25
N ASN A 90 -18.65 8.26 4.42
CA ASN A 90 -19.42 9.49 4.28
C ASN A 90 -19.67 10.22 5.59
N VAL A 91 -18.74 10.10 6.55
CA VAL A 91 -18.85 10.77 7.84
C VAL A 91 -18.57 12.25 7.68
N ALA A 92 -19.57 13.08 7.94
CA ALA A 92 -19.40 14.52 7.87
C ALA A 92 -18.32 15.01 8.86
N ASN A 93 -17.57 16.04 8.48
CA ASN A 93 -16.52 16.60 9.33
C ASN A 93 -17.01 17.00 10.74
N THR A 94 -18.24 17.44 10.86
CA THR A 94 -18.89 17.80 12.12
C THR A 94 -19.18 16.61 13.03
N ASP A 95 -19.32 15.41 12.47
CA ASP A 95 -19.61 14.17 13.17
C ASP A 95 -18.36 13.34 13.48
N TYR A 96 -17.25 13.65 12.87
CA TYR A 96 -16.04 12.82 12.92
C TYR A 96 -15.53 12.59 14.36
N GLU A 97 -15.46 13.65 15.19
CA GLU A 97 -15.06 13.52 16.60
C GLU A 97 -16.01 12.58 17.37
N ARG A 98 -17.31 12.67 17.13
CA ARG A 98 -18.32 11.80 17.77
C ARG A 98 -18.13 10.35 17.36
N VAL A 99 -18.03 10.06 16.06
CA VAL A 99 -17.84 8.68 15.55
C VAL A 99 -16.52 8.08 16.05
N MET A 100 -15.46 8.87 16.11
CA MET A 100 -14.17 8.44 16.64
C MET A 100 -14.24 8.04 18.11
N ARG A 101 -14.99 8.81 18.94
CA ARG A 101 -15.25 8.48 20.34
C ARG A 101 -16.10 7.22 20.49
N GLU A 102 -17.16 7.10 19.71
CA GLU A 102 -18.04 5.93 19.73
C GLU A 102 -17.27 4.63 19.45
N TYR A 103 -16.36 4.62 18.49
CA TYR A 103 -15.51 3.47 18.22
C TYR A 103 -14.54 3.18 19.38
N ALA A 104 -13.92 4.19 19.96
CA ALA A 104 -13.05 4.00 21.13
C ALA A 104 -13.84 3.43 22.33
N GLU A 105 -15.06 3.94 22.60
CA GLU A 105 -15.96 3.45 23.66
C GLU A 105 -16.47 2.02 23.41
N GLN A 106 -16.58 1.60 22.14
CA GLN A 106 -16.90 0.22 21.74
C GLN A 106 -15.73 -0.75 21.92
N GLY A 107 -14.56 -0.26 22.36
CA GLY A 107 -13.38 -1.06 22.61
C GLY A 107 -12.62 -1.45 21.35
N GLN A 108 -12.67 -0.63 20.31
CA GLN A 108 -11.77 -0.79 19.17
C GLN A 108 -10.32 -0.57 19.60
N GLN A 109 -9.45 -1.52 19.27
CA GLN A 109 -8.04 -1.49 19.66
C GLN A 109 -7.19 -0.65 18.69
N LEU A 110 -7.63 -0.54 17.45
CA LEU A 110 -7.04 0.33 16.44
C LEU A 110 -8.14 1.07 15.69
N ILE A 111 -8.01 2.38 15.58
CA ILE A 111 -8.89 3.23 14.75
C ILE A 111 -8.04 3.84 13.63
N VAL A 112 -8.46 3.61 12.39
CA VAL A 112 -7.79 4.09 11.17
C VAL A 112 -8.68 5.12 10.47
N GLY A 113 -8.10 6.15 9.86
CA GLY A 113 -8.89 7.14 9.12
C GLY A 113 -8.02 8.21 8.49
N GLU A 114 -8.65 9.29 8.03
CA GLU A 114 -7.98 10.49 7.56
C GLU A 114 -8.45 11.71 8.35
N VAL A 115 -7.53 12.63 8.63
CA VAL A 115 -7.82 13.80 9.48
C VAL A 115 -7.36 15.13 8.85
N PHE A 116 -7.15 15.15 7.54
CA PHE A 116 -6.84 16.38 6.80
C PHE A 116 -7.94 17.44 7.02
N GLY A 117 -7.60 18.50 7.76
CA GLY A 117 -8.55 19.51 8.24
C GLY A 117 -9.30 19.16 9.54
N LEU A 118 -9.11 17.96 10.11
CA LEU A 118 -9.76 17.49 11.36
C LEU A 118 -8.77 17.25 12.51
N GLU A 119 -7.52 17.60 12.32
CA GLU A 119 -6.39 17.31 13.21
C GLU A 119 -6.66 17.60 14.69
N ARG A 120 -7.20 18.79 14.99
CA ARG A 120 -7.44 19.21 16.37
C ARG A 120 -8.44 18.32 17.10
N ALA A 121 -9.52 17.94 16.41
CA ALA A 121 -10.55 17.09 16.97
C ALA A 121 -10.04 15.68 17.22
N ALA A 122 -9.38 15.07 16.21
CA ALA A 122 -8.85 13.72 16.30
C ALA A 122 -7.78 13.58 17.40
N ARG A 123 -6.83 14.51 17.48
CA ARG A 123 -5.77 14.51 18.51
C ARG A 123 -6.33 14.70 19.92
N LYS A 124 -7.45 15.42 20.08
CA LYS A 124 -8.15 15.53 21.37
C LYS A 124 -8.75 14.18 21.77
N VAL A 125 -9.41 13.46 20.83
CA VAL A 125 -9.97 12.13 21.13
C VAL A 125 -8.85 11.16 21.52
N ALA A 126 -7.75 11.11 20.78
CA ALA A 126 -6.64 10.22 21.11
C ALA A 126 -6.06 10.47 22.52
N LYS A 127 -6.02 11.71 22.95
CA LYS A 127 -5.59 12.08 24.31
C LYS A 127 -6.56 11.56 25.39
N ASP A 128 -7.85 11.51 25.08
CA ASP A 128 -8.89 11.05 26.03
C ASP A 128 -8.97 9.50 26.11
N TYR A 129 -8.52 8.79 25.03
CA TYR A 129 -8.59 7.32 24.91
C TYR A 129 -7.21 6.71 24.70
N GLN A 130 -6.36 6.72 25.72
CA GLN A 130 -4.94 6.33 25.61
C GLN A 130 -4.70 4.85 25.39
N ASP A 131 -5.68 3.99 25.69
CA ASP A 131 -5.62 2.53 25.47
C ASP A 131 -6.04 2.14 24.04
N THR A 132 -6.51 3.08 23.22
CA THR A 132 -6.83 2.88 21.81
C THR A 132 -5.71 3.42 20.94
N ALA A 133 -5.24 2.62 20.00
CA ALA A 133 -4.28 3.03 18.98
C ALA A 133 -4.99 3.78 17.85
N PHE A 134 -4.42 4.88 17.40
CA PHE A 134 -4.93 5.67 16.27
C PHE A 134 -3.87 5.74 15.16
N LEU A 135 -4.25 5.38 13.93
CA LEU A 135 -3.42 5.49 12.74
C LEU A 135 -4.13 6.37 11.71
N MET A 136 -3.70 7.61 11.57
CA MET A 136 -4.44 8.64 10.85
C MET A 136 -3.67 9.21 9.67
N GLY A 137 -4.31 9.30 8.50
CA GLY A 137 -3.82 10.07 7.37
C GLY A 137 -3.71 11.54 7.73
N SER A 138 -2.50 12.10 7.71
CA SER A 138 -2.20 13.43 8.24
C SER A 138 -0.95 14.03 7.61
N SER A 139 -0.96 15.35 7.40
CA SER A 139 0.23 16.11 7.03
C SER A 139 1.11 16.51 8.23
N PHE A 140 0.68 16.19 9.47
CA PHE A 140 1.41 16.49 10.70
C PHE A 140 1.94 15.21 11.34
N GLY A 141 3.02 15.31 12.12
CA GLY A 141 3.61 14.16 12.80
C GLY A 141 2.72 13.53 13.88
N GLY A 142 3.07 12.32 14.31
CA GLY A 142 2.43 11.62 15.43
C GLY A 142 2.52 12.40 16.75
N VAL A 143 1.64 12.10 17.70
CA VAL A 143 1.61 12.79 19.00
C VAL A 143 1.13 11.88 20.13
N GLY A 144 1.66 12.11 21.34
CA GLY A 144 1.30 11.32 22.52
C GLY A 144 1.77 9.87 22.41
N PRO A 145 1.19 8.95 23.18
CA PRO A 145 1.60 7.55 23.16
C PRO A 145 0.94 6.72 22.03
N ASN A 146 -0.18 7.18 21.47
CA ASN A 146 -1.12 6.34 20.73
C ASN A 146 -1.63 6.93 19.40
N PHE A 147 -1.19 8.12 18.99
CA PHE A 147 -1.61 8.75 17.73
C PHE A 147 -0.48 8.73 16.71
N SER A 148 -0.49 7.71 15.88
CA SER A 148 0.40 7.56 14.73
C SER A 148 -0.21 8.17 13.47
N VAL A 149 0.65 8.49 12.53
CA VAL A 149 0.24 9.06 11.26
C VAL A 149 0.80 8.27 10.09
N PHE A 150 0.16 8.40 8.96
CA PHE A 150 0.65 7.94 7.66
C PHE A 150 0.28 8.97 6.60
N ASP A 151 0.92 8.87 5.46
CA ASP A 151 0.61 9.68 4.30
C ASP A 151 1.00 8.93 3.02
N ASN A 152 0.52 9.39 1.89
CA ASN A 152 0.78 8.82 0.58
C ASN A 152 2.14 9.27 0.05
N TRP A 153 3.18 8.50 0.32
CA TRP A 153 4.55 8.78 -0.13
C TRP A 153 4.92 7.98 -1.39
N ILE A 154 4.04 8.00 -2.41
CA ILE A 154 4.32 7.35 -3.70
C ILE A 154 5.01 8.27 -4.72
N HIS A 155 5.83 9.20 -4.25
CA HIS A 155 6.62 10.09 -5.10
C HIS A 155 7.61 9.31 -6.00
N GLU A 156 8.12 8.15 -5.56
CA GLU A 156 9.01 7.31 -6.36
C GLU A 156 8.32 6.76 -7.62
N PRO A 157 7.18 6.05 -7.55
CA PRO A 157 6.47 5.63 -8.75
C PRO A 157 5.85 6.81 -9.53
N SER A 158 5.53 7.95 -8.88
CA SER A 158 5.13 9.17 -9.59
C SER A 158 6.24 9.70 -10.49
N TYR A 159 7.48 9.76 -10.00
CA TYR A 159 8.65 10.13 -10.80
C TYR A 159 8.82 9.20 -12.01
N LEU A 160 8.72 7.88 -11.80
CA LEU A 160 8.82 6.90 -12.88
C LEU A 160 7.70 7.05 -13.92
N SER A 161 6.48 7.35 -13.50
CA SER A 161 5.36 7.64 -14.40
C SER A 161 5.58 8.95 -15.17
N GLY A 162 6.23 9.92 -14.55
CA GLY A 162 6.69 11.15 -15.18
C GLY A 162 7.68 10.90 -16.32
N MET A 163 8.66 10.00 -16.13
CA MET A 163 9.58 9.60 -17.20
C MET A 163 8.82 9.06 -18.42
N ILE A 164 7.77 8.25 -18.21
CA ILE A 164 6.94 7.75 -19.31
C ILE A 164 6.23 8.92 -20.02
N ALA A 165 5.60 9.80 -19.25
CA ALA A 165 4.88 10.94 -19.83
C ALA A 165 5.80 11.88 -20.60
N GLY A 166 6.99 12.20 -20.07
CA GLY A 166 8.00 13.03 -20.73
C GLY A 166 8.52 12.43 -22.03
N ALA A 167 8.74 11.11 -22.06
CA ALA A 167 9.17 10.39 -23.27
C ALA A 167 8.05 10.24 -24.32
N MET A 168 6.78 10.23 -23.90
CA MET A 168 5.63 9.94 -24.77
C MET A 168 4.92 11.18 -25.31
N THR A 169 5.06 12.35 -24.66
CA THR A 169 4.44 13.59 -25.15
C THR A 169 5.03 14.00 -26.51
N LYS A 170 4.17 14.45 -27.40
CA LYS A 170 4.53 14.98 -28.74
C LYS A 170 4.45 16.49 -28.80
N SER A 171 3.57 17.08 -27.96
CA SER A 171 3.39 18.52 -27.87
C SER A 171 4.36 19.18 -26.91
N ASN A 172 5.09 18.42 -26.12
CA ASN A 172 5.83 18.86 -24.94
C ASN A 172 4.94 19.57 -23.88
N LYS A 173 3.64 19.31 -23.88
CA LYS A 173 2.71 19.91 -22.93
C LYS A 173 1.94 18.83 -22.18
N ILE A 174 2.05 18.83 -20.87
CA ILE A 174 1.39 17.90 -19.97
C ILE A 174 0.45 18.68 -19.05
N GLY A 175 -0.81 18.25 -18.97
CA GLY A 175 -1.79 18.81 -18.06
C GLY A 175 -1.82 18.02 -16.73
N MET A 176 -1.96 18.73 -15.62
CA MET A 176 -2.00 18.14 -14.28
C MET A 176 -3.18 18.73 -13.50
N VAL A 177 -4.12 17.89 -13.08
CA VAL A 177 -5.28 18.30 -12.29
C VAL A 177 -5.19 17.68 -10.91
N GLY A 178 -4.99 18.50 -9.89
CA GLY A 178 -4.92 18.11 -8.49
C GLY A 178 -6.15 18.49 -7.68
N GLY A 179 -6.36 17.85 -6.52
CA GLY A 179 -7.45 18.16 -5.59
C GLY A 179 -7.19 19.46 -4.83
N TYR A 180 -6.37 19.39 -3.79
CA TYR A 180 -5.90 20.55 -3.00
C TYR A 180 -4.38 20.63 -3.05
N ALA A 181 -3.86 21.85 -2.97
CA ALA A 181 -2.41 22.09 -2.94
C ALA A 181 -1.85 21.86 -1.52
N ILE A 182 -1.86 20.64 -1.05
CA ILE A 182 -1.28 20.20 0.22
C ILE A 182 0.02 19.42 -0.02
N PRO A 183 0.89 19.29 1.00
CA PRO A 183 2.19 18.60 0.84
C PRO A 183 2.11 17.24 0.16
N GLU A 184 1.13 16.41 0.51
CA GLU A 184 0.91 15.09 -0.09
C GLU A 184 0.76 15.18 -1.62
N VAL A 185 -0.16 15.98 -2.12
CA VAL A 185 -0.41 16.14 -3.57
C VAL A 185 0.76 16.83 -4.25
N ASN A 186 1.31 17.86 -3.62
CA ASN A 186 2.38 18.68 -4.19
C ASN A 186 3.63 17.85 -4.49
N ARG A 187 4.08 17.00 -3.54
CA ARG A 187 5.28 16.17 -3.73
C ARG A 187 5.14 15.14 -4.85
N LEU A 188 3.92 14.58 -5.03
CA LEU A 188 3.67 13.62 -6.12
C LEU A 188 3.72 14.32 -7.47
N MET A 189 3.09 15.51 -7.58
CA MET A 189 3.11 16.31 -8.80
C MET A 189 4.53 16.77 -9.14
N HIS A 190 5.32 17.23 -8.16
CA HIS A 190 6.73 17.60 -8.38
C HIS A 190 7.58 16.40 -8.82
N ALA A 191 7.45 15.25 -8.17
CA ALA A 191 8.18 14.05 -8.54
C ALA A 191 7.86 13.63 -9.99
N PHE A 192 6.58 13.68 -10.38
CA PHE A 192 6.17 13.45 -11.76
C PHE A 192 6.81 14.46 -12.74
N MET A 193 6.79 15.76 -12.40
CA MET A 193 7.40 16.80 -13.23
C MET A 193 8.91 16.59 -13.36
N ASP A 194 9.60 16.24 -12.28
CA ASP A 194 11.04 15.96 -12.28
C ASP A 194 11.36 14.75 -13.18
N GLY A 195 10.62 13.65 -13.05
CA GLY A 195 10.79 12.48 -13.89
C GLY A 195 10.57 12.77 -15.39
N ALA A 196 9.57 13.60 -15.72
CA ALA A 196 9.33 13.99 -17.10
C ALA A 196 10.45 14.88 -17.66
N ARG A 197 10.94 15.84 -16.85
CA ARG A 197 12.04 16.72 -17.25
C ARG A 197 13.38 16.00 -17.41
N ASP A 198 13.63 14.96 -16.64
CA ASP A 198 14.86 14.18 -16.73
C ASP A 198 15.03 13.48 -18.10
N VAL A 199 13.92 13.14 -18.75
CA VAL A 199 13.92 12.50 -20.08
C VAL A 199 13.57 13.48 -21.20
N ASN A 200 12.89 14.57 -20.90
CA ASN A 200 12.49 15.60 -21.84
C ASN A 200 12.58 17.01 -21.20
N PRO A 201 13.74 17.67 -21.32
CA PRO A 201 13.93 19.01 -20.70
C PRO A 201 13.03 20.12 -21.27
N ASP A 202 12.43 19.91 -22.44
CA ASP A 202 11.58 20.91 -23.10
C ASP A 202 10.10 20.80 -22.66
N VAL A 203 9.75 19.81 -21.81
CA VAL A 203 8.39 19.59 -21.37
C VAL A 203 7.87 20.78 -20.54
N LYS A 204 6.63 21.18 -20.79
CA LYS A 204 5.91 22.22 -20.08
C LYS A 204 4.70 21.66 -19.37
N PHE A 205 4.43 22.16 -18.19
CA PHE A 205 3.31 21.72 -17.38
C PHE A 205 2.23 22.80 -17.25
N MET A 206 0.99 22.37 -17.33
CA MET A 206 -0.18 23.15 -16.94
C MET A 206 -0.75 22.52 -15.68
N VAL A 207 -0.85 23.29 -14.61
CA VAL A 207 -1.27 22.80 -13.28
C VAL A 207 -2.52 23.54 -12.83
N ASN A 208 -3.53 22.80 -12.41
CA ASN A 208 -4.72 23.34 -11.76
C ASN A 208 -5.14 22.49 -10.57
N PHE A 209 -5.60 23.16 -9.51
CA PHE A 209 -6.21 22.53 -8.34
C PHE A 209 -7.69 22.86 -8.33
N ILE A 210 -8.53 21.83 -8.19
CA ILE A 210 -9.99 22.00 -8.26
C ILE A 210 -10.62 22.33 -6.90
N ASP A 211 -9.85 22.42 -5.83
CA ASP A 211 -10.30 22.67 -4.47
C ASP A 211 -11.44 21.71 -4.03
N SER A 212 -11.30 20.43 -4.39
CA SER A 212 -12.20 19.35 -4.02
C SER A 212 -11.46 18.01 -4.02
N TRP A 213 -11.78 17.14 -3.06
CA TRP A 213 -11.28 15.76 -3.06
C TRP A 213 -12.07 14.84 -3.99
N TYR A 214 -13.33 15.18 -4.28
CA TYR A 214 -14.18 14.38 -5.17
C TYR A 214 -15.18 15.25 -5.93
N ASP A 215 -14.78 15.69 -7.10
CA ASP A 215 -15.61 16.45 -8.05
C ASP A 215 -15.20 16.10 -9.49
N PRO A 216 -15.59 14.89 -9.99
CA PRO A 216 -15.21 14.45 -11.32
C PRO A 216 -15.63 15.40 -12.45
N PRO A 217 -16.82 16.04 -12.44
CA PRO A 217 -17.18 17.02 -13.45
C PRO A 217 -16.22 18.21 -13.52
N LYS A 218 -15.85 18.78 -12.36
CA LYS A 218 -14.94 19.93 -12.29
C LYS A 218 -13.51 19.56 -12.74
N ALA A 219 -13.03 18.34 -12.35
CA ALA A 219 -11.74 17.83 -12.80
C ALA A 219 -11.71 17.63 -14.32
N LYS A 220 -12.79 17.09 -14.90
CA LYS A 220 -12.95 16.89 -16.33
C LYS A 220 -12.96 18.21 -17.11
N GLU A 221 -13.68 19.22 -16.63
CA GLU A 221 -13.68 20.56 -17.21
C GLU A 221 -12.28 21.19 -17.22
N SER A 222 -11.57 21.09 -16.09
CA SER A 222 -10.18 21.54 -15.98
C SER A 222 -9.25 20.82 -16.96
N ALA A 223 -9.41 19.52 -17.12
CA ALA A 223 -8.64 18.73 -18.08
C ALA A 223 -8.91 19.17 -19.52
N PHE A 224 -10.17 19.38 -19.90
CA PHE A 224 -10.51 19.88 -21.25
C PHE A 224 -9.85 21.22 -21.55
N ALA A 225 -9.86 22.17 -20.60
CA ALA A 225 -9.19 23.45 -20.80
C ALA A 225 -7.68 23.31 -21.09
N MET A 226 -7.01 22.38 -20.42
CA MET A 226 -5.59 22.09 -20.66
C MET A 226 -5.36 21.41 -22.02
N MET A 227 -6.22 20.48 -22.40
CA MET A 227 -6.17 19.82 -23.72
C MET A 227 -6.41 20.83 -24.86
N ASP A 228 -7.36 21.76 -24.71
CA ASP A 228 -7.63 22.83 -25.66
C ASP A 228 -6.43 23.80 -25.77
N ALA A 229 -5.63 23.93 -24.70
CA ALA A 229 -4.34 24.65 -24.69
C ALA A 229 -3.17 23.83 -25.24
N GLY A 230 -3.41 22.59 -25.67
CA GLY A 230 -2.47 21.72 -26.37
C GLY A 230 -1.78 20.65 -25.54
N ALA A 231 -2.26 20.34 -24.32
CA ALA A 231 -1.80 19.16 -23.60
C ALA A 231 -2.19 17.87 -24.34
N ASP A 232 -1.24 16.97 -24.53
CA ASP A 232 -1.45 15.67 -25.18
C ASP A 232 -1.27 14.49 -24.23
N ILE A 233 -0.87 14.75 -22.99
CA ILE A 233 -0.88 13.80 -21.88
C ILE A 233 -1.43 14.50 -20.63
N MET A 234 -2.23 13.75 -19.86
CA MET A 234 -2.80 14.24 -18.60
C MET A 234 -2.29 13.42 -17.41
N TYR A 235 -1.91 14.07 -16.31
CA TYR A 235 -1.72 13.44 -15.01
C TYR A 235 -3.04 13.47 -14.24
N ALA A 236 -3.65 12.29 -14.07
CA ALA A 236 -4.96 12.11 -13.47
C ALA A 236 -4.85 11.89 -11.96
N GLU A 237 -4.54 12.94 -11.21
CA GLU A 237 -4.56 12.88 -9.75
C GLU A 237 -6.00 12.81 -9.22
N ARG A 238 -7.00 13.28 -10.01
CA ARG A 238 -8.43 13.25 -9.69
C ARG A 238 -9.23 12.44 -10.71
N PHE A 239 -10.34 11.82 -10.23
CA PHE A 239 -11.37 11.24 -11.12
C PHE A 239 -11.95 12.30 -12.04
N GLY A 240 -12.31 11.90 -13.25
CA GLY A 240 -12.82 12.79 -14.32
C GLY A 240 -11.75 13.17 -15.34
N VAL A 241 -10.47 13.19 -14.96
CA VAL A 241 -9.36 13.53 -15.88
C VAL A 241 -9.16 12.44 -16.94
N SER A 242 -9.20 11.18 -16.55
CA SER A 242 -9.10 10.04 -17.49
C SER A 242 -10.31 9.97 -18.42
N ASP A 243 -11.52 10.31 -17.94
CA ASP A 243 -12.72 10.43 -18.77
C ASP A 243 -12.53 11.48 -19.87
N ALA A 244 -11.99 12.66 -19.51
CA ALA A 244 -11.68 13.69 -20.48
C ALA A 244 -10.64 13.23 -21.51
N ALA A 245 -9.61 12.51 -21.07
CA ALA A 245 -8.57 11.98 -21.95
C ALA A 245 -9.14 10.99 -22.97
N VAL A 246 -10.05 10.09 -22.55
CA VAL A 246 -10.77 9.17 -23.45
C VAL A 246 -11.58 9.97 -24.49
N GLU A 247 -12.36 10.95 -24.06
CA GLU A 247 -13.22 11.73 -24.97
C GLU A 247 -12.43 12.53 -26.01
N ARG A 248 -11.20 12.93 -25.69
CA ARG A 248 -10.30 13.65 -26.60
C ARG A 248 -9.32 12.73 -27.34
N GLY A 249 -9.31 11.42 -27.04
CA GLY A 249 -8.41 10.46 -27.66
C GLY A 249 -6.93 10.68 -27.34
N ILE A 250 -6.62 11.29 -26.19
CA ILE A 250 -5.25 11.51 -25.71
C ILE A 250 -4.88 10.51 -24.60
N LYS A 251 -3.64 10.54 -24.16
CA LYS A 251 -3.14 9.63 -23.13
C LYS A 251 -3.25 10.24 -21.73
N ALA A 252 -3.29 9.35 -20.72
CA ALA A 252 -3.25 9.77 -19.34
C ALA A 252 -2.33 8.88 -18.50
N ILE A 253 -1.93 9.41 -17.36
CA ILE A 253 -1.21 8.73 -16.30
C ILE A 253 -2.14 8.65 -15.09
N GLY A 254 -2.35 7.43 -14.58
CA GLY A 254 -3.13 7.19 -13.38
C GLY A 254 -2.33 7.44 -12.10
N ASN A 255 -3.04 7.66 -10.99
CA ASN A 255 -2.46 7.92 -9.69
C ASN A 255 -3.22 7.16 -8.60
N VAL A 256 -2.51 6.65 -7.59
CA VAL A 256 -3.01 5.91 -6.43
C VAL A 256 -3.52 4.51 -6.76
N ILE A 257 -4.34 4.36 -7.78
CA ILE A 257 -4.92 3.09 -8.25
C ILE A 257 -4.63 2.85 -9.72
N ASP A 258 -4.68 1.58 -10.13
CA ASP A 258 -4.64 1.22 -11.54
C ASP A 258 -6.05 1.36 -12.16
N THR A 259 -6.17 2.26 -13.11
CA THR A 259 -7.40 2.50 -13.87
C THR A 259 -7.29 2.06 -15.33
N SER A 260 -6.24 1.34 -15.71
CA SER A 260 -6.04 0.88 -17.09
C SER A 260 -7.17 -0.02 -17.60
N GLY A 261 -7.78 -0.81 -16.71
CA GLY A 261 -8.93 -1.66 -17.02
C GLY A 261 -10.21 -0.86 -17.33
N ASP A 262 -10.38 0.30 -16.70
CA ASP A 262 -11.54 1.18 -16.91
C ASP A 262 -11.38 2.05 -18.16
N TYR A 263 -10.12 2.37 -18.51
CA TYR A 263 -9.77 3.25 -19.63
C TYR A 263 -8.77 2.58 -20.60
N PRO A 264 -9.14 1.44 -21.22
CA PRO A 264 -8.22 0.67 -22.06
C PRO A 264 -7.70 1.51 -23.23
N GLY A 265 -6.40 1.40 -23.49
CA GLY A 265 -5.73 2.15 -24.54
C GLY A 265 -5.47 3.62 -24.23
N THR A 266 -5.88 4.13 -23.06
CA THR A 266 -5.71 5.53 -22.66
C THR A 266 -4.64 5.69 -21.57
N ILE A 267 -4.65 4.84 -20.55
CA ILE A 267 -3.69 4.92 -19.43
C ILE A 267 -2.36 4.29 -19.83
N LEU A 268 -1.31 5.10 -19.86
CA LEU A 268 0.06 4.63 -20.16
C LEU A 268 0.68 3.91 -18.96
N ALA A 269 0.47 4.44 -17.78
CA ALA A 269 0.98 3.92 -16.53
C ALA A 269 0.19 4.48 -15.35
N SER A 270 0.31 3.83 -14.19
CA SER A 270 -0.27 4.32 -12.93
C SER A 270 0.74 4.15 -11.79
N ALA A 271 0.93 5.23 -11.01
CA ALA A 271 1.64 5.17 -9.74
C ALA A 271 0.68 4.64 -8.67
N LEU A 272 0.98 3.48 -8.11
CA LEU A 272 0.08 2.77 -7.19
C LEU A 272 0.51 2.96 -5.74
N TRP A 273 -0.46 3.10 -4.85
CA TRP A 273 -0.28 3.07 -3.41
C TRP A 273 -0.81 1.77 -2.81
N HIS A 274 0.00 1.15 -1.96
CA HIS A 274 -0.31 -0.10 -1.26
C HIS A 274 -0.29 0.16 0.24
N MET A 275 -1.46 0.16 0.87
CA MET A 275 -1.60 0.38 2.31
C MET A 275 -1.37 -0.88 3.15
N GLU A 276 -1.25 -2.04 2.52
CA GLU A 276 -1.10 -3.33 3.18
C GLU A 276 0.11 -3.34 4.13
N ALA A 277 1.28 -2.84 3.68
CA ALA A 277 2.48 -2.77 4.53
C ALA A 277 2.31 -1.88 5.77
N THR A 278 1.65 -0.74 5.62
CA THR A 278 1.35 0.20 6.72
C THR A 278 0.37 -0.43 7.72
N ILE A 279 -0.72 -1.02 7.22
CA ILE A 279 -1.75 -1.65 8.05
C ILE A 279 -1.19 -2.87 8.79
N ASP A 280 -0.48 -3.76 8.10
CA ASP A 280 0.11 -4.96 8.70
C ASP A 280 1.11 -4.58 9.82
N LYS A 281 1.91 -3.54 9.61
CA LYS A 281 2.82 -3.03 10.63
C LYS A 281 2.08 -2.47 11.85
N ALA A 282 1.01 -1.70 11.65
CA ALA A 282 0.21 -1.16 12.74
C ALA A 282 -0.49 -2.28 13.55
N ILE A 283 -1.11 -3.24 12.85
CA ILE A 283 -1.72 -4.42 13.48
C ILE A 283 -0.68 -5.18 14.33
N SER A 284 0.48 -5.47 13.76
CA SER A 284 1.57 -6.16 14.46
C SER A 284 2.02 -5.42 15.73
N ASN A 285 2.12 -4.10 15.67
CA ASN A 285 2.49 -3.29 16.83
C ASN A 285 1.41 -3.30 17.91
N VAL A 286 0.11 -3.26 17.53
CA VAL A 286 -1.00 -3.36 18.48
C VAL A 286 -1.04 -4.73 19.14
N VAL A 287 -0.97 -5.81 18.37
CA VAL A 287 -0.98 -7.20 18.87
C VAL A 287 0.18 -7.47 19.83
N SER A 288 1.36 -6.92 19.55
CA SER A 288 2.54 -7.09 20.39
C SER A 288 2.61 -6.14 21.60
N GLY A 289 1.65 -5.21 21.73
CA GLY A 289 1.68 -4.18 22.77
C GLY A 289 2.77 -3.13 22.60
N ASN A 290 3.33 -3.00 21.40
CA ASN A 290 4.42 -2.09 21.07
C ASN A 290 3.96 -0.91 20.19
N PHE A 291 2.67 -0.60 20.16
CA PHE A 291 2.18 0.54 19.41
C PHE A 291 2.60 1.84 20.10
N GLU A 292 3.39 2.62 19.41
CA GLU A 292 3.83 3.94 19.84
C GLU A 292 3.54 4.96 18.74
N ALA A 293 3.30 6.21 19.14
CA ALA A 293 3.06 7.28 18.19
C ALA A 293 4.28 7.48 17.28
N SER A 294 4.10 7.27 15.99
CA SER A 294 5.16 7.34 14.98
C SER A 294 4.60 7.75 13.62
N ASP A 295 5.48 8.09 12.71
CA ASP A 295 5.15 8.31 11.31
C ASP A 295 5.38 7.03 10.51
N TYR A 296 4.30 6.50 9.93
CA TYR A 296 4.31 5.31 9.09
C TYR A 296 4.51 5.62 7.60
N GLY A 297 4.74 6.90 7.23
CA GLY A 297 4.88 7.33 5.85
C GLY A 297 5.92 6.53 5.05
N GLN A 298 7.02 6.11 5.70
CA GLN A 298 8.06 5.29 5.06
C GLN A 298 7.54 3.97 4.46
N TYR A 299 6.46 3.40 5.00
CA TYR A 299 5.88 2.15 4.49
C TYR A 299 5.16 2.35 3.16
N SER A 300 4.98 3.58 2.68
CA SER A 300 4.51 3.90 1.32
C SER A 300 5.60 3.84 0.25
N PHE A 301 6.89 3.76 0.62
CA PHE A 301 7.99 3.72 -0.33
C PHE A 301 8.06 2.37 -1.05
N MET A 302 8.59 2.36 -2.27
CA MET A 302 8.71 1.15 -3.09
C MET A 302 9.54 0.05 -2.39
N ALA A 303 10.60 0.42 -1.68
CA ALA A 303 11.45 -0.50 -0.94
C ALA A 303 10.70 -1.28 0.17
N TYR A 304 9.59 -0.75 0.67
CA TYR A 304 8.73 -1.41 1.66
C TYR A 304 7.49 -2.06 1.04
N GLY A 305 7.37 -2.03 -0.30
CA GLY A 305 6.20 -2.56 -1.01
C GLY A 305 4.97 -1.67 -0.93
N GLY A 306 5.10 -0.43 -0.40
CA GLY A 306 3.98 0.51 -0.25
C GLY A 306 3.69 1.34 -1.49
N GLY A 307 4.59 1.33 -2.47
CA GLY A 307 4.39 1.96 -3.77
C GLY A 307 4.86 1.07 -4.91
N SER A 308 4.24 1.17 -6.06
CA SER A 308 4.69 0.51 -7.29
C SER A 308 4.24 1.27 -8.53
N LEU A 309 4.90 1.00 -9.65
CA LEU A 309 4.49 1.46 -10.97
C LEU A 309 3.92 0.29 -11.76
N VAL A 310 2.74 0.48 -12.33
CA VAL A 310 2.19 -0.37 -13.39
C VAL A 310 2.24 0.42 -14.69
N MET A 311 2.63 -0.22 -15.80
CA MET A 311 2.61 0.39 -17.13
C MET A 311 1.98 -0.56 -18.15
N ASP A 312 1.30 -0.01 -19.14
CA ASP A 312 0.80 -0.77 -20.28
C ASP A 312 1.92 -0.92 -21.33
N GLU A 313 2.60 -2.06 -21.30
CA GLU A 313 3.71 -2.34 -22.23
C GLU A 313 3.27 -2.46 -23.70
N SER A 314 1.97 -2.51 -23.99
CA SER A 314 1.45 -2.45 -25.36
C SER A 314 1.38 -1.01 -25.88
N LEU A 315 1.35 -0.02 -25.00
CA LEU A 315 1.28 1.41 -25.32
C LEU A 315 2.63 2.11 -25.16
N VAL A 316 3.45 1.67 -24.19
CA VAL A 316 4.75 2.25 -23.86
C VAL A 316 5.83 1.55 -24.69
N PRO A 317 6.64 2.29 -25.49
CA PRO A 317 7.74 1.70 -26.27
C PRO A 317 8.75 0.93 -25.40
N ALA A 318 9.29 -0.16 -25.94
CA ALA A 318 10.16 -1.08 -25.18
C ALA A 318 11.43 -0.42 -24.64
N ASP A 319 11.99 0.56 -25.34
CA ASP A 319 13.16 1.34 -24.89
C ASP A 319 12.81 2.25 -23.73
N VAL A 320 11.63 2.92 -23.74
CA VAL A 320 11.11 3.71 -22.63
C VAL A 320 10.86 2.81 -21.43
N ALA A 321 10.15 1.69 -21.62
CA ALA A 321 9.88 0.73 -20.55
C ALA A 321 11.17 0.20 -19.91
N SER A 322 12.19 -0.08 -20.72
CA SER A 322 13.51 -0.54 -20.23
C SER A 322 14.23 0.52 -19.41
N SER A 323 14.20 1.79 -19.85
CA SER A 323 14.80 2.92 -19.14
C SER A 323 14.12 3.14 -17.78
N VAL A 324 12.78 3.09 -17.74
CA VAL A 324 11.99 3.24 -16.50
C VAL A 324 12.27 2.10 -15.53
N LYS A 325 12.33 0.84 -16.00
CA LYS A 325 12.67 -0.33 -15.17
C LYS A 325 14.09 -0.22 -14.59
N ALA A 326 15.04 0.28 -15.37
CA ALA A 326 16.41 0.52 -14.89
C ALA A 326 16.43 1.60 -13.79
N LYS A 327 15.73 2.71 -13.98
CA LYS A 327 15.60 3.75 -12.95
C LYS A 327 14.88 3.25 -11.71
N GLN A 328 13.84 2.45 -11.87
CA GLN A 328 13.17 1.79 -10.74
C GLN A 328 14.14 0.94 -9.92
N GLN A 329 15.02 0.18 -10.58
CA GLN A 329 16.02 -0.62 -9.88
C GLN A 329 17.03 0.26 -9.12
N GLU A 330 17.48 1.38 -9.70
CA GLU A 330 18.33 2.35 -8.99
C GLU A 330 17.66 2.91 -7.72
N ILE A 331 16.34 3.16 -7.77
CA ILE A 331 15.57 3.59 -6.59
C ILE A 331 15.53 2.48 -5.53
N LEU A 332 15.20 1.26 -5.92
CA LEU A 332 15.12 0.10 -5.02
C LEU A 332 16.47 -0.23 -4.38
N ASP A 333 17.56 -0.07 -5.11
CA ASP A 333 18.93 -0.29 -4.62
C ASP A 333 19.45 0.90 -3.78
N GLY A 334 18.68 1.99 -3.66
CA GLY A 334 19.08 3.21 -2.96
C GLY A 334 20.18 4.02 -3.65
N LEU A 335 20.43 3.75 -4.92
CA LEU A 335 21.41 4.46 -5.77
C LEU A 335 20.85 5.78 -6.32
N PHE A 336 19.54 5.90 -6.41
CA PHE A 336 18.85 7.12 -6.78
C PHE A 336 17.75 7.43 -5.77
N ARG A 337 17.64 8.70 -5.40
CA ARG A 337 16.57 9.19 -4.52
C ARG A 337 15.78 10.27 -5.25
N VAL A 338 14.48 10.05 -5.35
CA VAL A 338 13.55 11.04 -5.88
C VAL A 338 13.48 12.23 -4.91
N ASN A 339 13.59 13.43 -5.46
CA ASN A 339 13.49 14.67 -4.68
C ASN A 339 12.06 14.83 -4.12
N VAL A 340 11.96 15.35 -2.90
CA VAL A 340 10.69 15.69 -2.26
C VAL A 340 10.55 17.20 -2.23
N ASN A 341 9.49 17.71 -2.85
CA ASN A 341 9.14 19.12 -2.86
C ASN A 341 7.66 19.28 -2.50
N ASP A 342 7.41 19.81 -1.32
CA ASP A 342 6.06 20.04 -0.78
C ASP A 342 5.47 21.42 -1.16
N ALA A 343 6.21 22.25 -1.89
CA ALA A 343 5.71 23.53 -2.35
C ALA A 343 4.60 23.35 -3.40
N ARG A 344 3.65 24.29 -3.48
CA ARG A 344 2.62 24.25 -4.51
C ARG A 344 3.23 24.29 -5.91
N PRO A 345 3.01 23.27 -6.76
CA PRO A 345 3.49 23.28 -8.13
C PRO A 345 2.79 24.37 -8.94
N GLN A 346 3.51 24.93 -9.92
CA GLN A 346 3.04 26.00 -10.77
C GLN A 346 3.10 25.56 -12.23
N SER A 347 2.21 26.15 -13.05
CA SER A 347 2.32 26.03 -14.49
C SER A 347 3.59 26.72 -14.99
N ASP A 348 4.23 26.11 -15.99
CA ASP A 348 5.28 26.77 -16.74
C ASP A 348 4.70 27.88 -17.63
N GLY A 349 5.41 28.99 -17.73
CA GLY A 349 5.00 30.16 -18.52
C GLY A 349 5.12 29.92 -20.04
#